data_d95cfc50e054a2ea6ede324877c62016
#
_entry.id   d95cfc50e054a2ea6ede324877c62016
#
_cell.length_a   1.000
_cell.length_b   1.000
_cell.length_c   1.000
_cell.angle_alpha   90.00
_cell.angle_beta   90.00
_cell.angle_gamma   90.00
#
_symmetry.space_group_name_H-M   'P 1'
#
loop_
_entity.id
_entity.type
_entity.pdbx_description
1 polymer ?
#
loop_
_entity_poly.entity_id
_entity_poly.type
_entity_poly.pdbx_seq_one_letter_code
_entity_poly.pdbx_strand_id
1 'polypeptide(L)'
;GVLVGAINMDYIASHTIDPVTMHGKGIVYVVDPNGQIILHPDRQKMIGNAMIEQAILEPISDGGAGSFENERDGMAYYSTFNTLPNGWTVIATVSRDFMMSDVQLMRDRTAAVALAAVCIALFFMFLVVCRVVAAMRKGVQFAESVAEGNLDQTFNIRRNDELGALASALNTMVGKLKNSFEIA
;
A
#
# COMPACT_ATOMS: atom_id res chain seq x y z
N GLY A 1 54.39 30.93 -22.37
CA GLY A 1 53.57 29.93 -23.02
C GLY A 1 52.25 29.82 -22.24
N VAL A 2 51.12 29.81 -22.95
CA VAL A 2 49.77 29.59 -22.36
C VAL A 2 49.39 28.14 -22.63
N LEU A 3 49.09 27.39 -21.60
CA LEU A 3 48.53 26.04 -21.72
C LEU A 3 47.01 26.15 -21.75
N VAL A 4 46.38 25.70 -22.85
CA VAL A 4 44.91 25.70 -22.99
C VAL A 4 44.46 24.26 -22.94
N GLY A 5 43.59 23.93 -21.99
CA GLY A 5 42.90 22.65 -21.87
C GLY A 5 41.42 22.80 -22.26
N ALA A 6 40.92 21.94 -23.13
CA ALA A 6 39.49 21.84 -23.42
C ALA A 6 38.88 20.63 -22.70
N ILE A 7 37.80 20.85 -21.96
CA ILE A 7 37.06 19.79 -21.30
C ILE A 7 35.84 19.44 -22.17
N ASN A 8 35.68 18.15 -22.49
CA ASN A 8 34.51 17.68 -23.22
C ASN A 8 33.32 17.48 -22.24
N MET A 9 32.43 18.44 -22.19
CA MET A 9 31.26 18.43 -21.33
C MET A 9 30.25 17.34 -21.72
N ASP A 10 30.17 16.96 -23.00
CA ASP A 10 29.36 15.84 -23.47
C ASP A 10 29.81 14.52 -22.86
N TYR A 11 31.13 14.31 -22.81
CA TYR A 11 31.70 13.11 -22.20
C TYR A 11 31.36 13.02 -20.70
N ILE A 12 31.48 14.13 -19.98
CA ILE A 12 31.15 14.21 -18.56
C ILE A 12 29.65 13.96 -18.37
N ALA A 13 28.78 14.61 -19.13
CA ALA A 13 27.36 14.45 -19.01
C ALA A 13 26.90 12.99 -19.26
N SER A 14 27.44 12.35 -20.30
CA SER A 14 27.08 10.97 -20.65
C SER A 14 27.50 9.92 -19.60
N HIS A 15 28.62 10.20 -18.88
CA HIS A 15 29.12 9.25 -17.88
C HIS A 15 28.69 9.56 -16.45
N THR A 16 28.20 10.78 -16.16
CA THR A 16 27.89 11.21 -14.80
C THR A 16 26.40 11.48 -14.60
N ILE A 17 25.75 12.13 -15.57
CA ILE A 17 24.37 12.61 -15.44
C ILE A 17 23.38 11.68 -16.13
N ASP A 18 23.63 11.23 -17.34
CA ASP A 18 22.71 10.38 -18.09
C ASP A 18 22.39 9.04 -17.40
N PRO A 19 23.34 8.38 -16.69
CA PRO A 19 23.03 7.18 -15.93
C PRO A 19 22.15 7.45 -14.70
N VAL A 20 22.13 8.67 -14.18
CA VAL A 20 21.32 9.06 -13.01
C VAL A 20 19.92 9.43 -13.46
N THR A 21 19.20 8.47 -13.99
CA THR A 21 17.79 8.63 -14.31
C THR A 21 16.96 7.96 -13.23
N MET A 22 16.13 8.70 -12.53
CA MET A 22 15.13 8.14 -11.59
C MET A 22 14.08 7.33 -12.36
N HIS A 23 14.43 6.08 -12.75
CA HIS A 23 13.60 5.21 -13.59
C HIS A 23 13.16 5.86 -14.91
N GLY A 24 14.03 6.70 -15.51
CA GLY A 24 13.78 7.37 -16.79
C GLY A 24 12.79 8.56 -16.74
N LYS A 25 12.38 9.01 -15.55
CA LYS A 25 11.36 10.06 -15.39
C LYS A 25 11.80 11.25 -14.54
N GLY A 26 13.00 11.20 -13.95
CA GLY A 26 13.67 12.33 -13.33
C GLY A 26 14.83 12.80 -14.21
N ILE A 27 15.23 14.03 -14.07
CA ILE A 27 16.42 14.60 -14.71
C ILE A 27 17.34 15.20 -13.65
N VAL A 28 18.63 15.06 -13.89
CA VAL A 28 19.67 15.75 -13.11
C VAL A 28 20.41 16.68 -14.07
N TYR A 29 20.66 17.89 -13.61
CA TYR A 29 21.43 18.88 -14.38
C TYR A 29 22.23 19.75 -13.43
N VAL A 30 23.23 20.45 -13.99
CA VAL A 30 24.15 21.31 -13.23
C VAL A 30 24.11 22.71 -13.79
N VAL A 31 24.07 23.68 -12.91
CA VAL A 31 24.10 25.10 -13.26
C VAL A 31 25.26 25.82 -12.58
N ASP A 32 25.71 26.92 -13.17
CA ASP A 32 26.66 27.84 -12.56
C ASP A 32 25.98 28.81 -11.57
N PRO A 33 26.74 29.64 -10.83
CA PRO A 33 26.14 30.61 -9.89
C PRO A 33 25.23 31.67 -10.55
N ASN A 34 25.30 31.85 -11.85
CA ASN A 34 24.45 32.77 -12.60
C ASN A 34 23.18 32.11 -13.13
N GLY A 35 23.02 30.79 -12.91
CA GLY A 35 21.88 30.02 -13.43
C GLY A 35 22.07 29.52 -14.87
N GLN A 36 23.26 29.59 -15.41
CA GLN A 36 23.58 29.05 -16.74
C GLN A 36 23.70 27.51 -16.63
N ILE A 37 23.06 26.79 -17.55
CA ILE A 37 23.12 25.32 -17.60
C ILE A 37 24.48 24.86 -18.13
N ILE A 38 25.22 24.16 -17.29
CA ILE A 38 26.56 23.61 -17.63
C ILE A 38 26.43 22.17 -18.14
N LEU A 39 25.67 21.34 -17.45
CA LEU A 39 25.39 19.94 -17.76
C LEU A 39 23.89 19.67 -17.74
N HIS A 40 23.40 19.02 -18.80
CA HIS A 40 21.99 18.65 -18.93
C HIS A 40 21.83 17.40 -19.80
N PRO A 41 20.85 16.50 -19.54
CA PRO A 41 20.57 15.38 -20.44
C PRO A 41 20.19 15.81 -21.84
N ASP A 42 19.45 16.91 -21.98
CA ASP A 42 19.20 17.55 -23.27
C ASP A 42 20.40 18.40 -23.68
N ARG A 43 21.17 17.94 -24.64
CA ARG A 43 22.40 18.57 -25.13
C ARG A 43 22.18 19.94 -25.78
N GLN A 44 21.00 20.20 -26.33
CA GLN A 44 20.66 21.49 -26.92
C GLN A 44 20.69 22.62 -25.87
N LYS A 45 20.28 22.31 -24.63
CA LYS A 45 20.34 23.27 -23.52
C LYS A 45 21.77 23.62 -23.09
N MET A 46 22.71 22.72 -23.25
CA MET A 46 24.13 22.96 -22.95
C MET A 46 24.79 23.85 -24.04
N ILE A 47 24.50 23.54 -25.30
CA ILE A 47 25.11 24.24 -26.45
C ILE A 47 24.57 25.67 -26.57
N GLY A 48 23.31 25.88 -26.27
CA GLY A 48 22.63 27.17 -26.37
C GLY A 48 22.87 28.13 -25.22
N ASN A 49 23.75 27.79 -24.25
CA ASN A 49 23.92 28.57 -23.01
C ASN A 49 22.56 28.91 -22.32
N ALA A 50 21.66 27.93 -22.28
CA ALA A 50 20.36 28.12 -21.71
C ALA A 50 20.45 28.48 -20.22
N MET A 51 19.63 29.44 -19.81
CA MET A 51 19.47 29.80 -18.41
C MET A 51 18.29 29.05 -17.81
N ILE A 52 18.41 28.76 -16.53
CA ILE A 52 17.24 28.25 -15.78
C ILE A 52 16.20 29.33 -15.55
N GLU A 53 14.96 28.94 -15.35
CA GLU A 53 13.88 29.86 -15.01
C GLU A 53 14.13 30.54 -13.66
N GLN A 54 13.68 31.78 -13.48
CA GLN A 54 13.88 32.55 -12.26
C GLN A 54 13.25 31.84 -11.03
N ALA A 55 12.16 31.14 -11.24
CA ALA A 55 11.50 30.32 -10.20
C ALA A 55 12.40 29.20 -9.64
N ILE A 56 13.41 28.76 -10.40
CA ILE A 56 14.42 27.79 -9.98
C ILE A 56 15.64 28.49 -9.39
N LEU A 57 15.99 29.66 -9.93
CA LEU A 57 17.17 30.41 -9.50
C LEU A 57 17.02 30.96 -8.08
N GLU A 58 15.85 31.50 -7.73
CA GLU A 58 15.57 32.07 -6.40
C GLU A 58 15.85 31.08 -5.25
N PRO A 59 15.31 29.86 -5.25
CA PRO A 59 15.54 28.90 -4.17
C PRO A 59 16.99 28.46 -4.00
N ILE A 60 17.80 28.52 -5.06
CA ILE A 60 19.20 28.07 -5.04
C ILE A 60 20.22 29.18 -4.84
N SER A 61 19.79 30.45 -4.87
CA SER A 61 20.66 31.63 -4.82
C SER A 61 21.49 31.75 -3.54
N ASP A 62 20.93 31.29 -2.41
CA ASP A 62 21.61 31.34 -1.11
C ASP A 62 22.63 30.20 -0.93
N GLY A 63 22.75 29.32 -1.91
CA GLY A 63 23.64 28.16 -1.86
C GLY A 63 23.20 27.09 -0.88
N GLY A 64 24.07 26.13 -0.58
CA GLY A 64 23.79 25.04 0.33
C GLY A 64 23.01 23.88 -0.31
N ALA A 65 22.14 23.25 0.45
CA ALA A 65 21.30 22.15 0.00
C ALA A 65 19.84 22.36 0.43
N GLY A 66 18.91 21.99 -0.43
CA GLY A 66 17.50 22.16 -0.15
C GLY A 66 16.60 21.47 -1.17
N SER A 67 15.30 21.73 -1.02
CA SER A 67 14.28 21.24 -1.95
C SER A 67 13.20 22.32 -2.15
N PHE A 68 12.60 22.34 -3.33
CA PHE A 68 11.51 23.25 -3.67
C PHE A 68 10.58 22.59 -4.69
N GLU A 69 9.37 23.12 -4.76
CA GLU A 69 8.39 22.76 -5.78
C GLU A 69 8.38 23.84 -6.85
N ASN A 70 8.31 23.46 -8.12
CA ASN A 70 8.11 24.36 -9.23
C ASN A 70 7.10 23.78 -10.22
N GLU A 71 6.45 24.65 -10.95
CA GLU A 71 5.51 24.29 -12.01
C GLU A 71 6.09 24.67 -13.37
N ARG A 72 6.03 23.71 -14.33
CA ARG A 72 6.46 23.92 -15.70
C ARG A 72 5.45 23.27 -16.64
N ASP A 73 4.98 23.98 -17.64
CA ASP A 73 4.01 23.51 -18.63
C ASP A 73 2.73 22.93 -18.00
N GLY A 74 2.27 23.49 -16.87
CA GLY A 74 1.11 23.00 -16.12
C GLY A 74 1.35 21.72 -15.32
N MET A 75 2.60 21.26 -15.20
CA MET A 75 2.98 20.10 -14.40
C MET A 75 3.82 20.53 -13.20
N ALA A 76 3.48 20.00 -12.03
CA ALA A 76 4.24 20.22 -10.81
C ALA A 76 5.45 19.27 -10.73
N TYR A 77 6.60 19.83 -10.37
CA TYR A 77 7.86 19.13 -10.18
C TYR A 77 8.39 19.33 -8.76
N TYR A 78 8.96 18.27 -8.21
CA TYR A 78 9.78 18.34 -7.02
C TYR A 78 11.25 18.39 -7.44
N SER A 79 11.94 19.42 -6.94
CA SER A 79 13.36 19.63 -7.21
C SER A 79 14.13 19.64 -5.90
N THR A 80 15.27 18.97 -5.89
CA THR A 80 16.25 19.04 -4.81
C THR A 80 17.57 19.55 -5.38
N PHE A 81 18.30 20.31 -4.59
CA PHE A 81 19.57 20.89 -5.02
C PHE A 81 20.65 20.77 -3.96
N ASN A 82 21.89 20.79 -4.44
CA ASN A 82 23.07 20.88 -3.60
C ASN A 82 24.13 21.72 -4.30
N THR A 83 24.60 22.76 -3.64
CA THR A 83 25.65 23.64 -4.16
C THR A 83 27.02 23.13 -3.76
N LEU A 84 27.89 22.95 -4.76
CA LEU A 84 29.26 22.46 -4.61
C LEU A 84 30.18 23.60 -4.15
N PRO A 85 31.36 23.29 -3.58
CA PRO A 85 32.35 24.31 -3.15
C PRO A 85 32.86 25.25 -4.25
N ASN A 86 32.74 24.83 -5.51
CA ASN A 86 33.12 25.66 -6.68
C ASN A 86 31.99 26.62 -7.12
N GLY A 87 30.86 26.66 -6.39
CA GLY A 87 29.67 27.46 -6.68
C GLY A 87 28.70 26.85 -7.67
N TRP A 88 28.99 25.68 -8.23
CA TRP A 88 28.05 24.99 -9.11
C TRP A 88 26.95 24.33 -8.29
N THR A 89 25.71 24.34 -8.82
CA THR A 89 24.57 23.70 -8.16
C THR A 89 24.09 22.52 -8.98
N VAL A 90 24.06 21.35 -8.36
CA VAL A 90 23.44 20.14 -8.91
C VAL A 90 21.98 20.15 -8.54
N ILE A 91 21.11 20.01 -9.53
CA ILE A 91 19.65 19.99 -9.35
C ILE A 91 19.10 18.68 -9.89
N ALA A 92 18.34 17.98 -9.07
CA ALA A 92 17.60 16.79 -9.45
C ALA A 92 16.10 17.08 -9.40
N THR A 93 15.41 16.87 -10.51
CA THR A 93 13.99 17.20 -10.66
C THR A 93 13.18 15.98 -11.07
N VAL A 94 12.04 15.77 -10.46
CA VAL A 94 11.10 14.67 -10.75
C VAL A 94 9.68 15.20 -10.83
N SER A 95 8.88 14.65 -11.74
CA SER A 95 7.46 15.01 -11.85
C SER A 95 6.67 14.50 -10.63
N ARG A 96 5.80 15.35 -10.06
CA ARG A 96 4.89 15.00 -8.98
C ARG A 96 3.97 13.84 -9.36
N ASP A 97 3.44 13.85 -10.58
CA ASP A 97 2.53 12.81 -11.07
C ASP A 97 3.19 11.45 -11.09
N PHE A 98 4.47 11.40 -11.41
CA PHE A 98 5.24 10.17 -11.35
C PHE A 98 5.39 9.65 -9.91
N MET A 99 5.75 10.50 -8.97
CA MET A 99 5.86 10.13 -7.56
C MET A 99 4.51 9.61 -7.01
N MET A 100 3.40 10.19 -7.45
CA MET A 100 2.06 9.81 -7.01
C MET A 100 1.50 8.57 -7.72
N SER A 101 1.97 8.24 -8.93
CA SER A 101 1.46 7.10 -9.70
C SER A 101 1.75 5.76 -9.02
N ASP A 102 2.94 5.58 -8.47
CA ASP A 102 3.31 4.36 -7.76
C ASP A 102 2.54 4.20 -6.43
N VAL A 103 2.27 5.31 -5.75
CA VAL A 103 1.48 5.34 -4.51
C VAL A 103 0.01 4.94 -4.78
N GLN A 104 -0.58 5.38 -5.87
CA GLN A 104 -1.95 5.01 -6.24
C GLN A 104 -2.08 3.52 -6.55
N LEU A 105 -1.15 2.97 -7.32
CA LEU A 105 -1.11 1.53 -7.63
C LEU A 105 -0.95 0.67 -6.36
N MET A 106 -0.10 1.08 -5.43
CA MET A 106 0.07 0.39 -4.14
C MET A 106 -1.19 0.49 -3.28
N ARG A 107 -1.83 1.65 -3.23
CA ARG A 107 -3.08 1.86 -2.49
C ARG A 107 -4.20 0.96 -3.00
N ASP A 108 -4.39 0.89 -4.31
CA ASP A 108 -5.49 0.12 -4.90
C ASP A 108 -5.28 -1.39 -4.72
N ARG A 109 -4.04 -1.87 -4.83
CA ARG A 109 -3.70 -3.27 -4.52
C ARG A 109 -3.91 -3.60 -3.05
N THR A 110 -3.49 -2.72 -2.14
CA THR A 110 -3.67 -2.90 -0.69
C THR A 110 -5.15 -2.89 -0.33
N ALA A 111 -5.95 -1.98 -0.91
CA ALA A 111 -7.39 -1.92 -0.72
C ALA A 111 -8.09 -3.21 -1.21
N ALA A 112 -7.71 -3.74 -2.37
CA ALA A 112 -8.25 -4.98 -2.90
C ALA A 112 -7.96 -6.18 -1.99
N VAL A 113 -6.72 -6.30 -1.48
CA VAL A 113 -6.34 -7.38 -0.55
C VAL A 113 -7.10 -7.25 0.78
N ALA A 114 -7.22 -6.03 1.32
CA ALA A 114 -7.97 -5.79 2.54
C ALA A 114 -9.45 -6.15 2.39
N LEU A 115 -10.08 -5.76 1.27
CA LEU A 115 -11.47 -6.12 0.97
C LEU A 115 -11.66 -7.63 0.86
N ALA A 116 -10.76 -8.32 0.15
CA ALA A 116 -10.80 -9.77 0.04
C ALA A 116 -10.69 -10.46 1.41
N ALA A 117 -9.79 -10.00 2.28
CA ALA A 117 -9.64 -10.54 3.63
C ALA A 117 -10.91 -10.36 4.48
N VAL A 118 -11.56 -9.19 4.40
CA VAL A 118 -12.84 -8.93 5.09
C VAL A 118 -13.93 -9.84 4.55
N CYS A 119 -14.06 -10.01 3.24
CA CYS A 119 -15.05 -10.91 2.64
C CYS A 119 -14.86 -12.36 3.09
N ILE A 120 -13.62 -12.83 3.13
CA ILE A 120 -13.28 -14.18 3.61
C ILE A 120 -13.66 -14.33 5.10
N ALA A 121 -13.33 -13.35 5.94
CA ALA A 121 -13.67 -13.38 7.36
C ALA A 121 -15.18 -13.43 7.58
N LEU A 122 -15.95 -12.59 6.87
CA LEU A 122 -17.40 -12.58 6.93
C LEU A 122 -18.02 -13.89 6.44
N PHE A 123 -17.45 -14.50 5.39
CA PHE A 123 -17.88 -15.78 4.89
C PHE A 123 -17.70 -16.90 5.94
N PHE A 124 -16.55 -16.98 6.59
CA PHE A 124 -16.32 -17.94 7.65
C PHE A 124 -17.21 -17.69 8.87
N MET A 125 -17.38 -16.44 9.27
CA MET A 125 -18.29 -16.07 10.34
C MET A 125 -19.73 -16.51 10.03
N PHE A 126 -20.20 -16.26 8.81
CA PHE A 126 -21.53 -16.70 8.36
C PHE A 126 -21.69 -18.23 8.46
N LEU A 127 -20.69 -19.01 8.01
CA LEU A 127 -20.72 -20.46 8.13
C LEU A 127 -20.83 -20.93 9.58
N VAL A 128 -20.09 -20.30 10.50
CA VAL A 128 -20.14 -20.63 11.92
C VAL A 128 -21.52 -20.33 12.50
N VAL A 129 -22.05 -19.13 12.24
CA VAL A 129 -23.39 -18.73 12.71
C VAL A 129 -24.47 -19.69 12.18
N CYS A 130 -24.45 -20.03 10.90
CA CYS A 130 -25.41 -20.97 10.32
C CYS A 130 -25.35 -22.35 11.00
N ARG A 131 -24.14 -22.85 11.31
CA ARG A 131 -23.98 -24.13 12.02
C ARG A 131 -24.50 -24.10 13.46
N VAL A 132 -24.28 -22.99 14.17
CA VAL A 132 -24.78 -22.82 15.54
C VAL A 132 -26.31 -22.73 15.54
N VAL A 133 -26.89 -21.88 14.68
CA VAL A 133 -28.35 -21.74 14.56
C VAL A 133 -29.03 -23.06 14.18
N ALA A 134 -28.46 -23.81 13.26
CA ALA A 134 -28.99 -25.12 12.87
C ALA A 134 -28.95 -26.12 14.02
N ALA A 135 -27.90 -26.12 14.85
CA ALA A 135 -27.82 -26.97 16.03
C ALA A 135 -28.88 -26.57 17.11
N MET A 136 -29.06 -25.27 17.36
CA MET A 136 -30.07 -24.75 18.28
C MET A 136 -31.50 -25.11 17.84
N ARG A 137 -31.82 -24.97 16.53
CA ARG A 137 -33.12 -25.37 15.98
C ARG A 137 -33.41 -26.86 16.21
N LYS A 138 -32.44 -27.74 16.01
CA LYS A 138 -32.55 -29.16 16.29
C LYS A 138 -32.81 -29.42 17.79
N GLY A 139 -32.17 -28.65 18.68
CA GLY A 139 -32.41 -28.75 20.13
C GLY A 139 -33.84 -28.36 20.52
N VAL A 140 -34.39 -27.29 19.92
CA VAL A 140 -35.78 -26.88 20.14
C VAL A 140 -36.74 -27.97 19.67
N GLN A 141 -36.57 -28.47 18.44
CA GLN A 141 -37.43 -29.57 17.91
C GLN A 141 -37.38 -30.83 18.78
N PHE A 142 -36.20 -31.19 19.28
CA PHE A 142 -36.05 -32.30 20.19
C PHE A 142 -36.84 -32.07 21.51
N ALA A 143 -36.71 -30.89 22.10
CA ALA A 143 -37.42 -30.52 23.32
C ALA A 143 -38.96 -30.52 23.13
N GLU A 144 -39.45 -30.02 22.00
CA GLU A 144 -40.88 -30.06 21.62
C GLU A 144 -41.36 -31.50 21.50
N SER A 145 -40.63 -32.37 20.79
CA SER A 145 -41.01 -33.79 20.67
C SER A 145 -41.05 -34.52 22.02
N VAL A 146 -40.10 -34.21 22.91
CA VAL A 146 -40.11 -34.76 24.28
C VAL A 146 -41.33 -34.27 25.08
N ALA A 147 -41.72 -33.00 24.92
CA ALA A 147 -42.91 -32.42 25.57
C ALA A 147 -44.22 -33.04 25.06
N GLU A 148 -44.27 -33.49 23.82
CA GLU A 148 -45.37 -34.23 23.21
C GLU A 148 -45.42 -35.71 23.65
N GLY A 149 -44.49 -36.14 24.50
CA GLY A 149 -44.44 -37.50 25.04
C GLY A 149 -43.62 -38.49 24.22
N ASN A 150 -42.94 -38.06 23.16
CA ASN A 150 -42.07 -38.93 22.36
C ASN A 150 -40.69 -39.06 23.03
N LEU A 151 -40.56 -40.00 23.95
CA LEU A 151 -39.34 -40.26 24.73
C LEU A 151 -38.34 -41.20 24.02
N ASP A 152 -38.67 -41.72 22.84
CA ASP A 152 -37.77 -42.62 22.09
C ASP A 152 -36.80 -41.89 21.18
N GLN A 153 -36.83 -40.57 21.15
CA GLN A 153 -35.92 -39.77 20.36
C GLN A 153 -34.57 -39.53 21.06
N THR A 154 -33.51 -39.46 20.28
CA THR A 154 -32.18 -39.10 20.75
C THR A 154 -31.69 -37.83 20.07
N PHE A 155 -31.15 -36.89 20.84
CA PHE A 155 -30.52 -35.68 20.32
C PHE A 155 -29.11 -35.96 19.90
N ASN A 156 -28.90 -36.30 18.61
CA ASN A 156 -27.61 -36.71 18.10
C ASN A 156 -26.88 -35.51 17.49
N ILE A 157 -26.08 -34.82 18.32
CA ILE A 157 -25.11 -33.81 17.90
C ILE A 157 -23.70 -34.31 18.25
N ARG A 158 -22.94 -34.72 17.26
CA ARG A 158 -21.55 -35.12 17.43
C ARG A 158 -20.62 -33.87 17.39
N ARG A 159 -20.51 -33.22 18.55
CA ARG A 159 -19.61 -32.05 18.75
C ARG A 159 -18.91 -32.18 20.10
N ASN A 160 -17.63 -31.72 20.15
CA ASN A 160 -16.83 -31.69 21.37
C ASN A 160 -16.79 -30.28 21.98
N ASP A 161 -17.92 -29.59 21.99
CA ASP A 161 -18.11 -28.24 22.53
C ASP A 161 -19.34 -28.18 23.46
N GLU A 162 -19.72 -26.98 23.89
CA GLU A 162 -20.85 -26.73 24.79
C GLU A 162 -22.18 -27.28 24.24
N LEU A 163 -22.34 -27.30 22.90
CA LEU A 163 -23.52 -27.87 22.26
C LEU A 163 -23.54 -29.40 22.35
N GLY A 164 -22.37 -30.06 22.29
CA GLY A 164 -22.23 -31.49 22.54
C GLY A 164 -22.53 -31.85 24.00
N ALA A 165 -22.06 -31.04 24.94
CA ALA A 165 -22.37 -31.20 26.37
C ALA A 165 -23.88 -31.05 26.64
N LEU A 166 -24.53 -30.05 26.02
CA LEU A 166 -25.98 -29.86 26.08
C LEU A 166 -26.77 -31.08 25.55
N ALA A 167 -26.31 -31.62 24.40
CA ALA A 167 -26.92 -32.79 23.79
C ALA A 167 -26.87 -34.00 24.75
N SER A 168 -25.73 -34.24 25.38
CA SER A 168 -25.54 -35.31 26.36
C SER A 168 -26.45 -35.14 27.59
N ALA A 169 -26.55 -33.92 28.12
CA ALA A 169 -27.40 -33.63 29.27
C ALA A 169 -28.88 -33.83 28.95
N LEU A 170 -29.35 -33.36 27.77
CA LEU A 170 -30.73 -33.58 27.31
C LEU A 170 -31.08 -35.07 27.12
N ASN A 171 -30.18 -35.82 26.49
CA ASN A 171 -30.39 -37.29 26.35
C ASN A 171 -30.46 -38.01 27.71
N THR A 172 -29.61 -37.59 28.65
CA THR A 172 -29.65 -38.15 30.03
C THR A 172 -30.95 -37.82 30.73
N MET A 173 -31.48 -36.61 30.57
CA MET A 173 -32.75 -36.18 31.14
C MET A 173 -33.90 -37.01 30.58
N VAL A 174 -33.98 -37.20 29.26
CA VAL A 174 -35.03 -38.02 28.63
C VAL A 174 -34.94 -39.47 29.06
N GLY A 175 -33.74 -40.04 29.16
CA GLY A 175 -33.55 -41.41 29.67
C GLY A 175 -34.06 -41.60 31.09
N LYS A 176 -33.85 -40.61 31.98
CA LYS A 176 -34.38 -40.64 33.35
C LYS A 176 -35.90 -40.53 33.36
N LEU A 177 -36.50 -39.66 32.54
CA LEU A 177 -37.93 -39.54 32.40
C LEU A 177 -38.57 -40.84 31.93
N LYS A 178 -38.02 -41.45 30.87
CA LYS A 178 -38.50 -42.74 30.34
C LYS A 178 -38.52 -43.82 31.42
N ASN A 179 -37.41 -43.99 32.14
CA ASN A 179 -37.31 -44.98 33.21
C ASN A 179 -38.35 -44.71 34.36
N SER A 180 -38.66 -43.44 34.63
CA SER A 180 -39.65 -43.09 35.67
C SER A 180 -41.08 -43.44 35.25
N PHE A 181 -41.41 -43.42 33.98
CA PHE A 181 -42.71 -43.79 33.44
C PHE A 181 -42.86 -45.30 33.24
N GLU A 182 -41.78 -46.07 33.05
CA GLU A 182 -41.83 -47.53 32.93
C GLU A 182 -41.97 -48.25 34.30
N ILE A 183 -41.67 -47.56 35.40
CA ILE A 183 -41.75 -48.11 36.79
C ILE A 183 -43.07 -47.75 37.48
N ALA A 184 -43.88 -46.88 36.91
CA ALA A 184 -45.16 -46.45 37.47
C ALA A 184 -46.33 -47.19 36.83
#